data_7a4e8e115ececbd8c8ecdf55d4a7ea15
#
_entry.id   7a4e8e115ececbd8c8ecdf55d4a7ea15
#
_cell.length_a   1.000
_cell.length_b   1.000
_cell.length_c   1.000
_cell.angle_alpha   90.00
_cell.angle_beta   90.00
_cell.angle_gamma   90.00
#
_symmetry.space_group_name_H-M   'P 1'
#
loop_
_entity.id
_entity.type
_entity.pdbx_description
1 polymer ?
#
loop_
_entity_poly.entity_id
_entity_poly.type
_entity_poly.pdbx_seq_one_letter_code
_entity_poly.pdbx_strand_id
1 'polypeptide(L)'
;MRLLVSPMNLVEAQAALDGGADIIDVKNPKEGSLGANFPWIIRAVADLARGRAPLSATIGDLNYKPGTASLAALGAAFSGADYVKAGLLGVKSADQAEEMMTAIVRAVKDYDSGKRVVASGYSDFARAGSLSPLLLPAAAAHSGADVVMVDTAVKDGRPTFDFMSERDLQQFIDLGHDEGLEVAIAGSIAFGHLELLIRLQPDIIGVRGIVCGGDRRSAVQEELVEKLK
;
A
#
# COMPACT_ATOMS: atom_id res chain seq x y z
N MET A 1 13.46 6.86 -4.67
CA MET A 1 12.56 5.71 -4.42
C MET A 1 12.65 5.36 -2.94
N ARG A 2 11.53 5.34 -2.21
CA ARG A 2 11.46 5.02 -0.77
C ARG A 2 11.08 3.55 -0.57
N LEU A 3 11.63 2.94 0.46
CA LEU A 3 11.36 1.55 0.83
C LEU A 3 10.24 1.48 1.88
N LEU A 4 9.10 0.89 1.51
CA LEU A 4 7.99 0.58 2.40
C LEU A 4 8.05 -0.89 2.78
N VAL A 5 8.20 -1.18 4.08
CA VAL A 5 8.24 -2.55 4.62
C VAL A 5 6.95 -2.83 5.39
N SER A 6 6.36 -4.03 5.17
CA SER A 6 5.05 -4.38 5.74
C SER A 6 5.18 -5.38 6.91
N PRO A 7 5.35 -4.92 8.17
CA PRO A 7 5.30 -5.76 9.37
C PRO A 7 3.86 -6.11 9.79
N MET A 8 3.71 -7.20 10.57
CA MET A 8 2.44 -7.61 11.18
C MET A 8 2.33 -7.23 12.66
N ASN A 9 3.45 -7.00 13.33
CA ASN A 9 3.54 -6.82 14.78
C ASN A 9 4.74 -5.94 15.14
N LEU A 10 4.89 -5.64 16.44
CA LEU A 10 5.95 -4.77 16.94
C LEU A 10 7.36 -5.32 16.70
N VAL A 11 7.57 -6.63 16.82
CA VAL A 11 8.89 -7.24 16.61
C VAL A 11 9.35 -7.05 15.17
N GLU A 12 8.45 -7.33 14.21
CA GLU A 12 8.74 -7.10 12.80
C GLU A 12 8.88 -5.61 12.47
N ALA A 13 8.11 -4.74 13.13
CA ALA A 13 8.21 -3.30 12.95
C ALA A 13 9.57 -2.77 13.45
N GLN A 14 10.06 -3.30 14.58
CA GLN A 14 11.39 -2.96 15.08
C GLN A 14 12.48 -3.37 14.09
N ALA A 15 12.46 -4.62 13.58
CA ALA A 15 13.43 -5.10 12.60
C ALA A 15 13.38 -4.27 11.30
N ALA A 16 12.18 -3.88 10.84
CA ALA A 16 12.03 -3.02 9.66
C ALA A 16 12.63 -1.62 9.89
N LEU A 17 12.42 -1.04 11.07
CA LEU A 17 12.97 0.27 11.45
C LEU A 17 14.50 0.22 11.59
N ASP A 18 15.04 -0.83 12.20
CA ASP A 18 16.48 -0.99 12.42
C ASP A 18 17.20 -1.25 11.09
N GLY A 19 16.59 -2.01 10.18
CA GLY A 19 17.08 -2.19 8.81
C GLY A 19 16.92 -0.97 7.89
N GLY A 20 16.34 0.15 8.40
CA GLY A 20 16.30 1.44 7.70
C GLY A 20 15.14 1.61 6.73
N ALA A 21 14.00 0.95 6.92
CA ALA A 21 12.80 1.20 6.12
C ALA A 21 12.39 2.68 6.18
N ASP A 22 12.00 3.26 5.04
CA ASP A 22 11.56 4.65 4.96
C ASP A 22 10.10 4.83 5.40
N ILE A 23 9.29 3.77 5.26
CA ILE A 23 7.87 3.74 5.66
C ILE A 23 7.56 2.39 6.29
N ILE A 24 6.94 2.38 7.45
CA ILE A 24 6.43 1.16 8.10
C ILE A 24 4.96 0.99 7.73
N ASP A 25 4.58 -0.16 7.14
CA ASP A 25 3.23 -0.41 6.64
C ASP A 25 2.55 -1.54 7.40
N VAL A 26 1.84 -1.20 8.46
CA VAL A 26 1.17 -2.20 9.31
C VAL A 26 0.04 -2.87 8.57
N LYS A 27 0.14 -4.20 8.39
CA LYS A 27 -0.93 -5.01 7.79
C LYS A 27 -1.05 -6.39 8.44
N ASN A 28 -2.20 -7.03 8.23
CA ASN A 28 -2.47 -8.39 8.67
C ASN A 28 -2.64 -9.32 7.46
N PRO A 29 -1.60 -10.06 7.03
CA PRO A 29 -1.69 -10.99 5.89
C PRO A 29 -2.71 -12.11 6.04
N LYS A 30 -3.27 -12.35 7.23
CA LYS A 30 -4.31 -13.35 7.48
C LYS A 30 -5.69 -12.89 6.98
N GLU A 31 -5.87 -11.57 6.81
CA GLU A 31 -7.13 -10.96 6.36
C GLU A 31 -7.11 -10.53 4.89
N GLY A 32 -6.03 -10.82 4.16
CA GLY A 32 -5.95 -10.52 2.73
C GLY A 32 -4.59 -10.01 2.27
N SER A 33 -4.55 -9.49 1.05
CA SER A 33 -3.37 -8.85 0.48
C SER A 33 -3.01 -7.58 1.24
N LEU A 34 -4.01 -6.73 1.45
CA LEU A 34 -3.98 -5.48 2.19
C LEU A 34 -4.82 -5.58 3.46
N GLY A 35 -4.84 -6.76 4.11
CA GLY A 35 -5.65 -7.02 5.29
C GLY A 35 -5.38 -6.02 6.42
N ALA A 36 -6.44 -5.50 7.03
CA ALA A 36 -6.37 -4.55 8.13
C ALA A 36 -5.78 -5.19 9.39
N ASN A 37 -5.03 -4.40 10.16
CA ASN A 37 -4.60 -4.81 11.49
C ASN A 37 -5.47 -4.15 12.56
N PHE A 38 -5.40 -4.66 13.78
CA PHE A 38 -6.19 -4.15 14.89
C PHE A 38 -5.75 -2.73 15.30
N PRO A 39 -6.68 -1.84 15.68
CA PRO A 39 -6.36 -0.46 16.07
C PRO A 39 -5.29 -0.35 17.18
N TRP A 40 -5.27 -1.27 18.15
CA TRP A 40 -4.27 -1.28 19.20
C TRP A 40 -2.88 -1.70 18.72
N ILE A 41 -2.79 -2.54 17.67
CA ILE A 41 -1.50 -2.88 17.02
C ILE A 41 -1.01 -1.69 16.21
N ILE A 42 -1.90 -1.04 15.42
CA ILE A 42 -1.55 0.16 14.66
C ILE A 42 -0.98 1.21 15.63
N ARG A 43 -1.65 1.48 16.75
CA ARG A 43 -1.21 2.45 17.76
C ARG A 43 0.14 2.09 18.37
N ALA A 44 0.33 0.83 18.75
CA ALA A 44 1.59 0.39 19.35
C ALA A 44 2.77 0.53 18.36
N VAL A 45 2.56 0.24 17.06
CA VAL A 45 3.58 0.44 16.04
C VAL A 45 3.78 1.93 15.73
N ALA A 46 2.72 2.75 15.77
CA ALA A 46 2.83 4.21 15.63
C ALA A 46 3.72 4.82 16.73
N ASP A 47 3.52 4.38 17.99
CA ASP A 47 4.35 4.82 19.10
C ASP A 47 5.83 4.39 18.94
N LEU A 48 6.07 3.18 18.44
CA LEU A 48 7.41 2.65 18.17
C LEU A 48 8.11 3.40 17.02
N ALA A 49 7.37 3.72 15.95
CA ALA A 49 7.91 4.36 14.74
C ALA A 49 8.08 5.88 14.90
N ARG A 50 7.51 6.48 15.95
CA ARG A 50 7.48 7.94 16.18
C ARG A 50 8.88 8.55 16.12
N GLY A 51 9.06 9.52 15.21
CA GLY A 51 10.34 10.22 15.00
C GLY A 51 11.39 9.41 14.23
N ARG A 52 11.07 8.17 13.80
CA ARG A 52 11.97 7.32 13.03
C ARG A 52 11.51 7.16 11.58
N ALA A 53 10.24 6.80 11.37
CA ALA A 53 9.64 6.64 10.05
C ALA A 53 8.12 6.91 10.13
N PRO A 54 7.49 7.42 9.07
CA PRO A 54 6.03 7.51 8.99
C PRO A 54 5.39 6.14 8.97
N LEU A 55 4.18 6.04 9.57
CA LEU A 55 3.39 4.83 9.61
C LEU A 55 2.32 4.83 8.54
N SER A 56 2.30 3.81 7.71
CA SER A 56 1.17 3.42 6.85
C SER A 56 0.36 2.32 7.53
N ALA A 57 -0.96 2.36 7.42
CA ALA A 57 -1.83 1.27 7.83
C ALA A 57 -2.86 0.96 6.76
N THR A 58 -3.07 -0.33 6.49
CA THR A 58 -4.11 -0.77 5.56
C THR A 58 -5.45 -0.89 6.27
N ILE A 59 -6.54 -0.60 5.55
CA ILE A 59 -7.92 -0.76 6.06
C ILE A 59 -8.66 -1.94 5.44
N GLY A 60 -7.99 -2.75 4.64
CA GLY A 60 -8.49 -4.00 4.06
C GLY A 60 -8.59 -4.00 2.55
N ASP A 61 -8.83 -5.20 2.02
CA ASP A 61 -9.24 -5.46 0.64
C ASP A 61 -10.77 -5.28 0.58
N LEU A 62 -11.22 -4.07 0.25
CA LEU A 62 -12.59 -3.65 0.49
C LEU A 62 -13.52 -3.94 -0.69
N ASN A 63 -14.74 -4.40 -0.37
CA ASN A 63 -15.86 -4.30 -1.30
C ASN A 63 -16.34 -2.85 -1.42
N TYR A 64 -17.08 -2.54 -2.50
CA TYR A 64 -17.67 -1.23 -2.70
C TYR A 64 -18.70 -0.90 -1.61
N LYS A 65 -18.24 -0.26 -0.54
CA LYS A 65 -19.01 0.18 0.64
C LYS A 65 -18.40 1.48 1.20
N PRO A 66 -18.64 2.64 0.56
CA PRO A 66 -17.97 3.91 0.92
C PRO A 66 -18.09 4.28 2.38
N GLY A 67 -19.29 4.12 2.98
CA GLY A 67 -19.53 4.41 4.40
C GLY A 67 -18.71 3.51 5.35
N THR A 68 -18.64 2.20 5.08
CA THR A 68 -17.83 1.27 5.87
C THR A 68 -16.34 1.58 5.73
N ALA A 69 -15.90 1.88 4.51
CA ALA A 69 -14.52 2.22 4.21
C ALA A 69 -14.08 3.51 4.92
N SER A 70 -14.94 4.54 4.93
CA SER A 70 -14.65 5.81 5.61
C SER A 70 -14.52 5.66 7.11
N LEU A 71 -15.37 4.81 7.76
CA LEU A 71 -15.27 4.51 9.19
C LEU A 71 -13.98 3.74 9.51
N ALA A 72 -13.59 2.78 8.67
CA ALA A 72 -12.33 2.05 8.84
C ALA A 72 -11.11 2.98 8.67
N ALA A 73 -11.17 3.89 7.70
CA ALA A 73 -10.12 4.86 7.43
C ALA A 73 -9.93 5.84 8.60
N LEU A 74 -11.02 6.36 9.14
CA LEU A 74 -10.99 7.19 10.35
C LEU A 74 -10.38 6.43 11.53
N GLY A 75 -10.74 5.15 11.71
CA GLY A 75 -10.17 4.29 12.75
C GLY A 75 -8.66 4.11 12.64
N ALA A 76 -8.14 3.90 11.42
CA ALA A 76 -6.71 3.80 11.16
C ALA A 76 -5.99 5.14 11.41
N ALA A 77 -6.54 6.25 10.92
CA ALA A 77 -6.02 7.59 11.13
C ALA A 77 -5.95 7.96 12.62
N PHE A 78 -7.04 7.70 13.37
CA PHE A 78 -7.12 7.91 14.82
C PHE A 78 -6.12 7.03 15.59
N SER A 79 -5.80 5.84 15.07
CA SER A 79 -4.83 4.92 15.67
C SER A 79 -3.37 5.32 15.42
N GLY A 80 -3.12 6.41 14.72
CA GLY A 80 -1.79 6.98 14.54
C GLY A 80 -1.16 6.76 13.17
N ALA A 81 -1.91 6.22 12.18
CA ALA A 81 -1.40 6.11 10.83
C ALA A 81 -1.21 7.50 10.19
N ASP A 82 -0.04 7.73 9.57
CA ASP A 82 0.25 8.91 8.74
C ASP A 82 -0.26 8.71 7.32
N TYR A 83 -0.23 7.46 6.83
CA TYR A 83 -0.79 7.02 5.56
C TYR A 83 -1.92 6.02 5.81
N VAL A 84 -3.11 6.28 5.29
CA VAL A 84 -4.25 5.36 5.33
C VAL A 84 -4.42 4.74 3.95
N LYS A 85 -4.26 3.41 3.84
CA LYS A 85 -4.26 2.70 2.56
C LYS A 85 -5.50 1.82 2.41
N ALA A 86 -6.24 2.02 1.31
CA ALA A 86 -7.43 1.27 0.94
C ALA A 86 -7.18 0.35 -0.26
N GLY A 87 -7.45 -0.94 -0.12
CA GLY A 87 -7.47 -1.90 -1.22
C GLY A 87 -8.84 -1.94 -1.90
N LEU A 88 -8.90 -1.64 -3.19
CA LEU A 88 -10.14 -1.48 -3.94
C LEU A 88 -10.56 -2.80 -4.64
N LEU A 89 -10.57 -3.92 -3.91
CA LEU A 89 -10.80 -5.25 -4.46
C LEU A 89 -12.19 -5.40 -5.09
N GLY A 90 -13.22 -4.92 -4.41
CA GLY A 90 -14.62 -5.02 -4.87
C GLY A 90 -15.10 -3.88 -5.74
N VAL A 91 -14.20 -2.97 -6.15
CA VAL A 91 -14.48 -1.82 -7.01
C VAL A 91 -14.34 -2.22 -8.47
N LYS A 92 -15.32 -1.88 -9.30
CA LYS A 92 -15.45 -2.36 -10.69
C LYS A 92 -15.31 -1.25 -11.76
N SER A 93 -15.49 0.01 -11.39
CA SER A 93 -15.43 1.17 -12.28
C SER A 93 -14.67 2.34 -11.67
N ALA A 94 -14.24 3.28 -12.51
CA ALA A 94 -13.58 4.51 -12.06
C ALA A 94 -14.52 5.34 -11.18
N ASP A 95 -15.80 5.46 -11.51
CA ASP A 95 -16.80 6.20 -10.71
C ASP A 95 -16.93 5.61 -9.29
N GLN A 96 -16.97 4.27 -9.18
CA GLN A 96 -16.97 3.60 -7.87
C GLN A 96 -15.69 3.84 -7.09
N ALA A 97 -14.53 3.86 -7.77
CA ALA A 97 -13.25 4.15 -7.14
C ALA A 97 -13.22 5.59 -6.61
N GLU A 98 -13.65 6.55 -7.42
CA GLU A 98 -13.72 7.96 -7.06
C GLU A 98 -14.67 8.20 -5.88
N GLU A 99 -15.91 7.67 -5.93
CA GLU A 99 -16.87 7.81 -4.83
C GLU A 99 -16.34 7.21 -3.52
N MET A 100 -15.77 6.00 -3.59
CA MET A 100 -15.25 5.32 -2.41
C MET A 100 -14.04 6.05 -1.83
N MET A 101 -13.10 6.47 -2.68
CA MET A 101 -11.92 7.21 -2.24
C MET A 101 -12.27 8.60 -1.72
N THR A 102 -13.26 9.30 -2.32
CA THR A 102 -13.75 10.59 -1.80
C THR A 102 -14.28 10.45 -0.38
N ALA A 103 -15.04 9.39 -0.09
CA ALA A 103 -15.54 9.15 1.27
C ALA A 103 -14.39 8.86 2.26
N ILE A 104 -13.37 8.10 1.85
CA ILE A 104 -12.18 7.79 2.64
C ILE A 104 -11.35 9.06 2.89
N VAL A 105 -11.03 9.79 1.83
CA VAL A 105 -10.23 11.04 1.89
C VAL A 105 -10.90 12.04 2.82
N ARG A 106 -12.20 12.26 2.66
CA ARG A 106 -12.95 13.17 3.51
C ARG A 106 -12.86 12.76 4.98
N ALA A 107 -13.08 11.49 5.31
CA ALA A 107 -13.03 11.02 6.70
C ALA A 107 -11.63 11.18 7.33
N VAL A 108 -10.57 10.98 6.55
CA VAL A 108 -9.18 11.14 7.02
C VAL A 108 -8.80 12.61 7.14
N LYS A 109 -9.07 13.43 6.10
CA LYS A 109 -8.64 14.83 6.05
C LYS A 109 -9.47 15.73 6.99
N ASP A 110 -10.76 15.42 7.22
CA ASP A 110 -11.58 16.12 8.24
C ASP A 110 -11.06 15.86 9.66
N TYR A 111 -10.46 14.67 9.91
CA TYR A 111 -9.81 14.36 11.17
C TYR A 111 -8.43 15.05 11.30
N ASP A 112 -7.60 14.93 10.27
CA ASP A 112 -6.27 15.54 10.23
C ASP A 112 -5.82 15.71 8.77
N SER A 113 -5.78 16.95 8.30
CA SER A 113 -5.42 17.30 6.91
C SER A 113 -3.96 16.97 6.55
N GLY A 114 -3.08 16.77 7.53
CA GLY A 114 -1.70 16.37 7.34
C GLY A 114 -1.51 14.89 7.00
N LYS A 115 -2.52 14.06 7.23
CA LYS A 115 -2.45 12.62 6.91
C LYS A 115 -2.64 12.39 5.42
N ARG A 116 -2.07 11.30 4.92
CA ARG A 116 -2.07 10.94 3.51
C ARG A 116 -2.96 9.72 3.25
N VAL A 117 -3.58 9.69 2.08
CA VAL A 117 -4.48 8.60 1.66
C VAL A 117 -3.91 7.91 0.44
N VAL A 118 -3.89 6.57 0.47
CA VAL A 118 -3.36 5.71 -0.59
C VAL A 118 -4.48 4.90 -1.22
N ALA A 119 -4.72 5.12 -2.52
CA ALA A 119 -5.61 4.30 -3.33
C ALA A 119 -4.83 3.12 -3.92
N SER A 120 -5.17 1.88 -3.53
CA SER A 120 -4.46 0.69 -4.01
C SER A 120 -5.34 -0.16 -4.93
N GLY A 121 -4.88 -0.33 -6.18
CA GLY A 121 -5.40 -1.29 -7.15
C GLY A 121 -4.56 -2.57 -7.20
N TYR A 122 -4.94 -3.47 -8.11
CA TYR A 122 -4.31 -4.79 -8.21
C TYR A 122 -3.82 -5.06 -9.64
N SER A 123 -2.57 -5.51 -9.79
CA SER A 123 -1.98 -5.88 -11.07
C SER A 123 -2.69 -7.08 -11.69
N ASP A 124 -3.11 -8.03 -10.86
CA ASP A 124 -3.87 -9.22 -11.24
C ASP A 124 -5.41 -8.98 -11.24
N PHE A 125 -5.83 -7.75 -11.53
CA PHE A 125 -7.21 -7.28 -11.49
C PHE A 125 -8.21 -8.16 -12.25
N ALA A 126 -7.80 -8.73 -13.39
CA ALA A 126 -8.64 -9.64 -14.17
C ALA A 126 -8.96 -10.93 -13.39
N ARG A 127 -8.01 -11.45 -12.58
CA ARG A 127 -8.21 -12.60 -11.70
C ARG A 127 -9.08 -12.25 -10.48
N ALA A 128 -8.86 -11.07 -9.94
CA ALA A 128 -9.57 -10.55 -8.78
C ALA A 128 -10.97 -10.03 -9.13
N GLY A 129 -11.24 -9.80 -10.40
CA GLY A 129 -12.46 -9.18 -10.88
C GLY A 129 -12.62 -7.74 -10.36
N SER A 130 -11.53 -7.00 -10.23
CA SER A 130 -11.50 -5.60 -9.79
C SER A 130 -11.25 -4.64 -10.96
N LEU A 131 -11.24 -3.33 -10.68
CA LEU A 131 -10.90 -2.29 -11.62
C LEU A 131 -9.48 -2.45 -12.17
N SER A 132 -9.27 -2.16 -13.46
CA SER A 132 -7.91 -2.06 -14.04
C SER A 132 -7.11 -0.96 -13.32
N PRO A 133 -5.87 -1.23 -12.89
CA PRO A 133 -5.05 -0.23 -12.21
C PRO A 133 -4.77 1.02 -13.06
N LEU A 134 -4.78 0.92 -14.40
CA LEU A 134 -4.58 2.07 -15.29
C LEU A 134 -5.72 3.10 -15.26
N LEU A 135 -6.89 2.74 -14.71
CA LEU A 135 -8.01 3.66 -14.51
C LEU A 135 -8.01 4.30 -13.11
N LEU A 136 -7.12 3.86 -12.23
CA LEU A 136 -7.11 4.31 -10.84
C LEU A 136 -6.47 5.69 -10.62
N PRO A 137 -5.39 6.10 -11.33
CA PRO A 137 -4.72 7.38 -11.06
C PRO A 137 -5.67 8.57 -11.13
N ALA A 138 -6.44 8.72 -12.21
CA ALA A 138 -7.40 9.82 -12.35
C ALA A 138 -8.48 9.81 -11.25
N ALA A 139 -9.06 8.63 -10.93
CA ALA A 139 -10.06 8.51 -9.87
C ALA A 139 -9.47 8.83 -8.48
N ALA A 140 -8.23 8.45 -8.23
CA ALA A 140 -7.51 8.76 -6.99
C ALA A 140 -7.26 10.28 -6.86
N ALA A 141 -6.79 10.91 -7.93
CA ALA A 141 -6.54 12.37 -7.94
C ALA A 141 -7.83 13.17 -7.76
N HIS A 142 -8.89 12.84 -8.50
CA HIS A 142 -10.19 13.50 -8.39
C HIS A 142 -10.78 13.39 -6.98
N SER A 143 -10.53 12.26 -6.29
CA SER A 143 -10.96 12.07 -4.90
C SER A 143 -10.12 12.84 -3.87
N GLY A 144 -8.97 13.41 -4.27
CA GLY A 144 -8.01 14.08 -3.38
C GLY A 144 -7.09 13.12 -2.62
N ALA A 145 -6.89 11.88 -3.12
CA ALA A 145 -5.87 10.99 -2.58
C ALA A 145 -4.46 11.53 -2.85
N ASP A 146 -3.49 11.07 -2.08
CA ASP A 146 -2.11 11.55 -2.16
C ASP A 146 -1.18 10.57 -2.88
N VAL A 147 -1.54 9.28 -2.90
CA VAL A 147 -0.73 8.19 -3.45
C VAL A 147 -1.60 7.21 -4.20
N VAL A 148 -1.15 6.78 -5.37
CA VAL A 148 -1.73 5.64 -6.08
C VAL A 148 -0.77 4.45 -6.01
N MET A 149 -1.30 3.25 -5.79
CA MET A 149 -0.49 2.05 -5.60
C MET A 149 -1.02 0.87 -6.41
N VAL A 150 -0.13 0.02 -6.89
CA VAL A 150 -0.47 -1.29 -7.43
C VAL A 150 0.19 -2.41 -6.60
N ASP A 151 -0.59 -3.43 -6.24
CA ASP A 151 -0.16 -4.65 -5.54
C ASP A 151 -0.75 -5.89 -6.29
N THR A 152 -0.54 -7.11 -5.83
CA THR A 152 -1.28 -8.29 -6.28
C THR A 152 -2.41 -8.61 -5.28
N ALA A 153 -3.60 -8.96 -5.77
CA ALA A 153 -4.72 -9.41 -4.92
C ALA A 153 -4.47 -10.84 -4.42
N VAL A 154 -4.16 -11.75 -5.35
CA VAL A 154 -3.90 -13.16 -5.04
C VAL A 154 -2.43 -13.36 -4.67
N LYS A 155 -2.20 -13.89 -3.46
CA LYS A 155 -0.84 -14.08 -2.91
C LYS A 155 -0.36 -15.53 -3.10
N ASP A 156 -0.23 -15.95 -4.35
CA ASP A 156 0.27 -17.27 -4.78
C ASP A 156 1.77 -17.27 -5.16
N GLY A 157 2.48 -16.17 -4.87
CA GLY A 157 3.91 -16.01 -5.17
C GLY A 157 4.18 -15.33 -6.51
N ARG A 158 3.19 -15.17 -7.38
CA ARG A 158 3.36 -14.48 -8.66
C ARG A 158 3.51 -12.98 -8.44
N PRO A 159 4.53 -12.35 -9.02
CA PRO A 159 4.79 -10.92 -8.85
C PRO A 159 3.88 -10.07 -9.75
N THR A 160 3.78 -8.79 -9.42
CA THR A 160 3.11 -7.77 -10.24
C THR A 160 3.58 -7.80 -11.70
N PHE A 161 4.85 -8.10 -11.94
CA PHE A 161 5.48 -8.17 -13.26
C PHE A 161 4.98 -9.33 -14.14
N ASP A 162 4.28 -10.31 -13.57
CA ASP A 162 3.60 -11.37 -14.34
C ASP A 162 2.27 -10.91 -14.94
N PHE A 163 1.70 -9.82 -14.44
CA PHE A 163 0.35 -9.34 -14.78
C PHE A 163 0.36 -7.98 -15.49
N MET A 164 1.38 -7.17 -15.24
CA MET A 164 1.61 -5.88 -15.90
C MET A 164 2.98 -5.90 -16.56
N SER A 165 3.03 -5.61 -17.86
CA SER A 165 4.30 -5.46 -18.57
C SER A 165 5.07 -4.22 -18.08
N GLU A 166 6.37 -4.13 -18.41
CA GLU A 166 7.18 -2.93 -18.13
C GLU A 166 6.51 -1.67 -18.69
N ARG A 167 5.90 -1.77 -19.89
CA ARG A 167 5.16 -0.68 -20.53
C ARG A 167 3.91 -0.29 -19.71
N ASP A 168 3.14 -1.25 -19.21
CA ASP A 168 1.94 -0.97 -18.42
C ASP A 168 2.30 -0.33 -17.08
N LEU A 169 3.40 -0.77 -16.46
CA LEU A 169 3.91 -0.19 -15.22
C LEU A 169 4.44 1.23 -15.43
N GLN A 170 5.17 1.47 -16.53
CA GLN A 170 5.58 2.83 -16.88
C GLN A 170 4.37 3.74 -17.11
N GLN A 171 3.37 3.26 -17.86
CA GLN A 171 2.13 4.02 -18.08
C GLN A 171 1.40 4.32 -16.77
N PHE A 172 1.36 3.37 -15.83
CA PHE A 172 0.75 3.59 -14.51
C PHE A 172 1.49 4.68 -13.72
N ILE A 173 2.83 4.66 -13.78
CA ILE A 173 3.68 5.68 -13.13
C ILE A 173 3.45 7.05 -13.77
N ASP A 174 3.51 7.12 -15.09
CA ASP A 174 3.32 8.38 -15.83
C ASP A 174 1.94 8.99 -15.53
N LEU A 175 0.87 8.19 -15.60
CA LEU A 175 -0.49 8.62 -15.26
C LEU A 175 -0.60 9.12 -13.82
N GLY A 176 0.06 8.47 -12.86
CA GLY A 176 0.07 8.92 -11.47
C GLY A 176 0.79 10.26 -11.30
N HIS A 177 1.96 10.40 -11.91
CA HIS A 177 2.75 11.64 -11.85
C HIS A 177 2.07 12.80 -12.58
N ASP A 178 1.44 12.55 -13.73
CA ASP A 178 0.67 13.56 -14.49
C ASP A 178 -0.51 14.12 -13.67
N GLU A 179 -1.09 13.30 -12.80
CA GLU A 179 -2.15 13.69 -11.85
C GLU A 179 -1.59 14.27 -10.53
N GLY A 180 -0.28 14.41 -10.39
CA GLY A 180 0.37 14.95 -9.18
C GLY A 180 0.39 14.02 -7.99
N LEU A 181 0.18 12.71 -8.20
CA LEU A 181 0.22 11.68 -7.16
C LEU A 181 1.64 11.12 -6.98
N GLU A 182 1.96 10.68 -5.77
CA GLU A 182 3.07 9.73 -5.61
C GLU A 182 2.62 8.34 -6.08
N VAL A 183 3.55 7.59 -6.66
CA VAL A 183 3.27 6.26 -7.22
C VAL A 183 4.03 5.17 -6.45
N ALA A 184 3.29 4.15 -6.02
CA ALA A 184 3.85 3.01 -5.31
C ALA A 184 3.67 1.70 -6.11
N ILE A 185 4.72 0.88 -6.17
CA ILE A 185 4.67 -0.47 -6.74
C ILE A 185 4.97 -1.51 -5.66
N ALA A 186 4.11 -2.52 -5.57
CA ALA A 186 4.25 -3.67 -4.70
C ALA A 186 3.82 -4.96 -5.42
N GLY A 187 3.69 -6.04 -4.68
CA GLY A 187 3.18 -7.32 -5.19
C GLY A 187 4.28 -8.34 -5.48
N SER A 188 4.64 -9.12 -4.46
CA SER A 188 5.62 -10.22 -4.54
C SER A 188 6.96 -9.82 -5.19
N ILE A 189 7.44 -8.62 -4.88
CA ILE A 189 8.74 -8.13 -5.36
C ILE A 189 9.85 -9.05 -4.82
N ALA A 190 10.80 -9.41 -5.69
CA ALA A 190 12.00 -10.16 -5.40
C ALA A 190 13.25 -9.37 -5.81
N PHE A 191 14.45 -9.78 -5.34
CA PHE A 191 15.72 -9.10 -5.66
C PHE A 191 15.98 -8.98 -7.17
N GLY A 192 15.56 -9.98 -7.97
CA GLY A 192 15.70 -9.94 -9.43
C GLY A 192 14.87 -8.87 -10.15
N HIS A 193 13.92 -8.22 -9.44
CA HIS A 193 13.09 -7.15 -10.02
C HIS A 193 13.65 -5.74 -9.75
N LEU A 194 14.70 -5.61 -8.93
CA LEU A 194 15.20 -4.30 -8.51
C LEU A 194 15.75 -3.46 -9.67
N GLU A 195 16.46 -4.08 -10.61
CA GLU A 195 16.98 -3.36 -11.80
C GLU A 195 15.84 -2.75 -12.64
N LEU A 196 14.72 -3.48 -12.78
CA LEU A 196 13.54 -2.98 -13.47
C LEU A 196 12.92 -1.80 -12.69
N LEU A 197 12.77 -1.93 -11.38
CA LEU A 197 12.22 -0.86 -10.53
C LEU A 197 13.10 0.39 -10.53
N ILE A 198 14.43 0.23 -10.56
CA ILE A 198 15.36 1.35 -10.69
C ILE A 198 15.19 2.07 -12.04
N ARG A 199 14.90 1.35 -13.14
CA ARG A 199 14.61 1.98 -14.44
C ARG A 199 13.26 2.68 -14.47
N LEU A 200 12.22 2.06 -13.87
CA LEU A 200 10.86 2.58 -13.82
C LEU A 200 10.70 3.79 -12.89
N GLN A 201 11.53 3.89 -11.85
CA GLN A 201 11.56 5.00 -10.88
C GLN A 201 10.21 5.33 -10.21
N PRO A 202 9.47 4.36 -9.64
CA PRO A 202 8.35 4.70 -8.78
C PRO A 202 8.84 5.47 -7.54
N ASP A 203 7.98 6.23 -6.88
CA ASP A 203 8.33 6.96 -5.66
C ASP A 203 8.54 6.02 -4.47
N ILE A 204 7.74 4.93 -4.42
CA ILE A 204 7.73 3.97 -3.32
C ILE A 204 7.75 2.54 -3.86
N ILE A 205 8.57 1.68 -3.26
CA ILE A 205 8.44 0.22 -3.42
C ILE A 205 7.95 -0.41 -2.13
N GLY A 206 6.89 -1.23 -2.24
CA GLY A 206 6.29 -1.93 -1.09
C GLY A 206 6.70 -3.40 -1.05
N VAL A 207 7.30 -3.83 0.06
CA VAL A 207 7.82 -5.19 0.19
C VAL A 207 7.37 -5.87 1.49
N ARG A 208 7.23 -7.21 1.41
CA ARG A 208 7.14 -8.09 2.56
C ARG A 208 7.90 -9.41 2.33
N GLY A 209 7.53 -10.20 1.33
CA GLY A 209 8.10 -11.53 1.12
C GLY A 209 9.62 -11.53 1.00
N ILE A 210 10.20 -10.59 0.27
CA ILE A 210 11.64 -10.46 0.06
C ILE A 210 12.41 -10.24 1.37
N VAL A 211 11.84 -9.48 2.31
CA VAL A 211 12.45 -9.20 3.63
C VAL A 211 12.08 -10.23 4.70
N CYS A 212 11.28 -11.25 4.32
CA CYS A 212 10.93 -12.40 5.16
C CYS A 212 11.58 -13.71 4.65
N GLY A 213 12.67 -13.61 3.88
CA GLY A 213 13.36 -14.78 3.33
C GLY A 213 12.58 -15.51 2.23
N GLY A 214 11.61 -14.85 1.56
CA GLY A 214 10.78 -15.41 0.49
C GLY A 214 9.41 -15.93 0.94
N ASP A 215 9.22 -16.27 2.20
CA ASP A 215 7.89 -16.63 2.75
C ASP A 215 7.28 -15.44 3.50
N ARG A 216 6.25 -14.82 2.92
CA ARG A 216 5.54 -13.67 3.52
C ARG A 216 4.90 -13.95 4.89
N ARG A 217 4.82 -15.22 5.31
CA ARG A 217 4.31 -15.63 6.64
C ARG A 217 5.39 -15.64 7.70
N SER A 218 6.66 -15.67 7.28
CA SER A 218 7.82 -15.57 8.16
C SER A 218 8.01 -14.13 8.65
N ALA A 219 8.84 -13.96 9.69
CA ALA A 219 9.15 -12.67 10.26
C ALA A 219 10.05 -11.83 9.32
N VAL A 220 9.90 -10.51 9.42
CA VAL A 220 10.82 -9.55 8.78
C VAL A 220 12.22 -9.71 9.39
N GLN A 221 13.24 -9.75 8.52
CA GLN A 221 14.64 -9.85 8.87
C GLN A 221 15.34 -8.52 8.58
N GLU A 222 15.97 -7.94 9.60
CA GLU A 222 16.67 -6.65 9.53
C GLU A 222 17.70 -6.63 8.40
N GLU A 223 18.53 -7.66 8.29
CA GLU A 223 19.61 -7.74 7.30
C GLU A 223 19.09 -7.78 5.85
N LEU A 224 17.85 -8.27 5.64
CA LEU A 224 17.22 -8.27 4.33
C LEU A 224 16.61 -6.89 3.99
N VAL A 225 16.21 -6.13 5.02
CA VAL A 225 15.78 -4.72 4.83
C VAL A 225 16.99 -3.86 4.47
N GLU A 226 18.10 -3.99 5.20
CA GLU A 226 19.36 -3.29 4.92
C GLU A 226 19.86 -3.52 3.48
N LYS A 227 19.72 -4.75 2.95
CA LYS A 227 20.12 -5.09 1.56
C LYS A 227 19.31 -4.37 0.48
N LEU A 228 18.16 -3.79 0.84
CA LEU A 228 17.28 -3.05 -0.08
C LEU A 228 17.51 -1.53 -0.03
N LYS A 229 18.31 -1.07 0.90
CA LYS A 229 18.71 0.34 1.08
C LYS A 229 19.96 0.65 0.31
#